data_0bc4067254bb1c1d43440e72ec3217a4
#
_entry.id   0bc4067254bb1c1d43440e72ec3217a4
#
_cell.length_a   1.000
_cell.length_b   1.000
_cell.length_c   1.000
_cell.angle_alpha   90.00
_cell.angle_beta   90.00
_cell.angle_gamma   90.00
#
_symmetry.space_group_name_H-M   'P 1'
#
loop_
_entity.id
_entity.type
_entity.pdbx_description
1 polymer ?
#
loop_
_entity_poly.entity_id
_entity_poly.type
_entity_poly.pdbx_seq_one_letter_code
_entity_poly.pdbx_strand_id
1 'polypeptide(L)'
;MMTNYAAWNEAGGILGQALIQMPNPNPFKCFASAFTVNGVKSIGLLLLASAGIFLYIKLSDRFSGGADDPRGFTVSKTGTYGTAGWMTAREMKEVFELTTPSKAEGNILGQHKGTLVCLPKDTRLNKHTAIFGASGTMKSRAVIRNAIFQAIKRGESVLVSDPKSELYSDTSELFRKNGYEVKVFNLVDPKHSDTWNCMSDIADDTLMAQVLTNVIIGNTSQGKGDHFWDNGETNLLKALVLYIALDDHRTPDQKNLWEVYQMLINSSEKDLTNAFKKLPFGHPAKAPYNLFAQASDNVRSGILLGLGTRLQVLQNKEVARLISGSSIDLTAPGRRKCSYFIILSDQERSLAFLSSLFFSFLFIKLTRFADSCPGGSCMIPVNLILDEFNNIGRIGGASDGSDFARSLSVIRSRDIRVTLAVQSLGQLQNRYPNNLWAEIIGNCDIQLMLGCTDDVTANYFSARSGDMSIQVQSTMMTKQSMALAQVIPQYRETQGHGRRKLLTPDEVLRLPPNEMLVVIRGQNILKLMKFDYTNHPMSTELIPVSIYDYNPGSQYQMPITESQASANNYKNQDLPEKEPASAIFSYAKARMEGSKNTPDF
;
A
#
# COMPACT_ATOMS: atom_id res chain seq x y z
N MET A 1 19.38 -42.18 -56.75
CA MET A 1 17.93 -42.25 -56.43
C MET A 1 17.10 -42.66 -57.65
N MET A 2 17.15 -41.94 -58.77
CA MET A 2 16.45 -42.30 -60.01
C MET A 2 16.85 -43.68 -60.63
N THR A 3 18.14 -44.07 -60.55
CA THR A 3 18.60 -45.36 -61.00
C THR A 3 18.05 -46.52 -60.19
N ASN A 4 18.02 -46.42 -58.88
CA ASN A 4 17.41 -47.42 -58.01
C ASN A 4 15.85 -47.45 -58.14
N TYR A 5 15.28 -46.31 -58.48
CA TYR A 5 13.86 -46.17 -58.71
C TYR A 5 13.43 -46.91 -60.02
N ALA A 6 14.23 -46.81 -61.07
CA ALA A 6 14.00 -47.55 -62.29
C ALA A 6 14.12 -49.08 -62.06
N ALA A 7 15.12 -49.53 -61.31
CA ALA A 7 15.28 -50.93 -60.95
C ALA A 7 14.13 -51.44 -60.11
N TRP A 8 13.60 -50.66 -59.17
CA TRP A 8 12.43 -51.04 -58.39
C TRP A 8 11.16 -51.12 -59.26
N ASN A 9 11.00 -50.23 -60.19
CA ASN A 9 9.87 -50.24 -61.11
C ASN A 9 9.89 -51.44 -62.06
N GLU A 10 11.07 -51.81 -62.53
CA GLU A 10 11.30 -53.01 -63.33
C GLU A 10 11.09 -54.31 -62.55
N ALA A 11 11.35 -54.30 -61.25
CA ALA A 11 11.09 -55.42 -60.32
C ALA A 11 9.63 -55.52 -59.85
N GLY A 12 8.67 -54.78 -60.43
CA GLY A 12 7.28 -54.82 -60.08
C GLY A 12 6.93 -54.13 -58.76
N GLY A 13 7.79 -53.24 -58.28
CA GLY A 13 7.52 -52.44 -57.05
C GLY A 13 7.86 -53.15 -55.74
N ILE A 14 8.47 -54.30 -55.74
CA ILE A 14 8.91 -55.00 -54.52
C ILE A 14 10.26 -54.52 -54.07
N LEU A 15 10.35 -53.84 -52.95
CA LEU A 15 11.52 -53.15 -52.42
C LEU A 15 12.76 -54.06 -52.28
N GLY A 16 12.57 -55.33 -51.90
CA GLY A 16 13.64 -56.32 -51.74
C GLY A 16 14.28 -56.72 -53.05
N GLN A 17 13.54 -56.75 -54.15
CA GLN A 17 14.07 -57.05 -55.47
C GLN A 17 14.81 -55.87 -56.08
N ALA A 18 14.37 -54.64 -55.85
CA ALA A 18 15.05 -53.41 -56.29
C ALA A 18 16.42 -53.23 -55.64
N LEU A 19 16.65 -53.73 -54.46
CA LEU A 19 17.97 -53.67 -53.77
C LEU A 19 18.99 -54.65 -54.33
N ILE A 20 18.58 -55.71 -55.04
CA ILE A 20 19.45 -56.74 -55.61
C ILE A 20 19.89 -56.38 -57.05
N GLN A 21 19.10 -55.55 -57.75
CA GLN A 21 19.41 -55.14 -59.13
C GLN A 21 20.36 -53.96 -59.15
N MET A 22 21.33 -54.02 -60.06
CA MET A 22 22.24 -52.89 -60.26
C MET A 22 21.51 -51.66 -60.79
N PRO A 23 21.89 -50.46 -60.37
CA PRO A 23 21.24 -49.22 -60.82
C PRO A 23 21.37 -49.07 -62.34
N ASN A 24 20.33 -48.72 -63.04
CA ASN A 24 20.32 -48.50 -64.46
C ASN A 24 21.15 -47.23 -64.80
N PRO A 25 22.24 -47.30 -65.56
CA PRO A 25 23.12 -46.15 -65.82
C PRO A 25 22.52 -45.13 -66.81
N ASN A 26 21.39 -45.47 -67.47
CA ASN A 26 20.76 -44.58 -68.45
C ASN A 26 19.78 -43.63 -67.84
N PRO A 27 20.08 -42.31 -67.72
CA PRO A 27 19.23 -41.34 -67.07
C PRO A 27 17.89 -41.13 -67.77
N PHE A 28 17.84 -41.33 -69.10
CA PHE A 28 16.59 -41.18 -69.88
C PHE A 28 15.60 -42.29 -69.57
N LYS A 29 16.03 -43.54 -69.37
CA LYS A 29 15.17 -44.65 -68.93
C LYS A 29 14.68 -44.45 -67.52
N CYS A 30 15.51 -43.92 -66.63
CA CYS A 30 15.13 -43.55 -65.26
C CYS A 30 14.07 -42.46 -65.25
N PHE A 31 14.20 -41.48 -66.12
CA PHE A 31 13.21 -40.40 -66.24
C PHE A 31 11.90 -40.89 -66.86
N ALA A 32 11.96 -41.71 -67.89
CA ALA A 32 10.75 -42.30 -68.52
C ALA A 32 9.98 -43.20 -67.56
N SER A 33 10.69 -43.99 -66.72
CA SER A 33 10.03 -44.86 -65.74
C SER A 33 9.21 -44.09 -64.69
N ALA A 34 9.53 -42.81 -64.42
CA ALA A 34 8.76 -41.97 -63.52
C ALA A 34 7.32 -41.69 -63.98
N PHE A 35 7.06 -41.80 -65.29
CA PHE A 35 5.72 -41.58 -65.89
C PHE A 35 4.93 -42.85 -66.08
N THR A 36 5.45 -44.01 -65.71
CA THR A 36 4.69 -45.27 -65.69
C THR A 36 3.73 -45.33 -64.49
N VAL A 37 2.68 -46.16 -64.54
CA VAL A 37 1.72 -46.29 -63.41
C VAL A 37 2.42 -46.68 -62.12
N ASN A 38 3.41 -47.58 -62.18
CA ASN A 38 4.18 -47.98 -60.99
C ASN A 38 5.14 -46.85 -60.53
N GLY A 39 5.65 -46.06 -61.49
CA GLY A 39 6.46 -44.89 -61.20
C GLY A 39 5.72 -43.81 -60.45
N VAL A 40 4.52 -43.48 -60.93
CA VAL A 40 3.64 -42.49 -60.26
C VAL A 40 3.25 -42.94 -58.84
N LYS A 41 2.92 -44.27 -58.69
CA LYS A 41 2.64 -44.84 -57.35
C LYS A 41 3.86 -44.72 -56.41
N SER A 42 5.03 -44.97 -56.88
CA SER A 42 6.26 -44.94 -56.09
C SER A 42 6.69 -43.53 -55.73
N ILE A 43 6.49 -42.54 -56.64
CA ILE A 43 6.68 -41.11 -56.32
C ILE A 43 5.69 -40.69 -55.26
N GLY A 44 4.42 -41.07 -55.40
CA GLY A 44 3.38 -40.79 -54.40
C GLY A 44 3.74 -41.35 -53.02
N LEU A 45 4.25 -42.57 -52.96
CA LEU A 45 4.68 -43.22 -51.70
C LEU A 45 5.91 -42.54 -51.08
N LEU A 46 6.89 -42.08 -51.89
CA LEU A 46 8.04 -41.30 -51.44
C LEU A 46 7.65 -39.91 -50.96
N LEU A 47 6.72 -39.25 -51.64
CA LEU A 47 6.17 -37.99 -51.22
C LEU A 47 5.38 -38.11 -49.91
N LEU A 48 4.58 -39.17 -49.75
CA LEU A 48 3.90 -39.48 -48.50
C LEU A 48 4.87 -39.79 -47.37
N ALA A 49 5.91 -40.56 -47.63
CA ALA A 49 6.94 -40.87 -46.63
C ALA A 49 7.73 -39.60 -46.24
N SER A 50 8.10 -38.75 -47.19
CA SER A 50 8.79 -37.48 -46.92
C SER A 50 7.88 -36.48 -46.20
N ALA A 51 6.59 -36.42 -46.56
CA ALA A 51 5.61 -35.60 -45.85
C ALA A 51 5.37 -36.13 -44.43
N GLY A 52 5.35 -37.48 -44.25
CA GLY A 52 5.29 -38.10 -42.93
C GLY A 52 6.51 -37.80 -42.05
N ILE A 53 7.70 -37.87 -42.61
CA ILE A 53 8.94 -37.49 -41.93
C ILE A 53 8.96 -36.01 -41.61
N PHE A 54 8.57 -35.17 -42.54
CA PHE A 54 8.47 -33.72 -42.30
C PHE A 54 7.43 -33.39 -41.23
N LEU A 55 6.30 -34.03 -41.27
CA LEU A 55 5.24 -33.90 -40.24
C LEU A 55 5.72 -34.41 -38.89
N TYR A 56 6.44 -35.54 -38.87
CA TYR A 56 7.03 -36.10 -37.66
C TYR A 56 8.08 -35.16 -37.07
N ILE A 57 8.98 -34.60 -37.87
CA ILE A 57 9.97 -33.62 -37.42
C ILE A 57 9.26 -32.38 -36.86
N LYS A 58 8.27 -31.83 -37.57
CA LYS A 58 7.50 -30.67 -37.16
C LYS A 58 6.65 -30.91 -35.90
N LEU A 59 6.10 -32.12 -35.74
CA LEU A 59 5.41 -32.52 -34.52
C LEU A 59 6.38 -32.83 -33.39
N SER A 60 7.51 -33.49 -33.69
CA SER A 60 8.56 -33.77 -32.71
C SER A 60 9.15 -32.48 -32.14
N ASP A 61 9.39 -31.45 -32.96
CA ASP A 61 9.79 -30.12 -32.49
C ASP A 61 8.71 -29.46 -31.61
N ARG A 62 7.43 -29.68 -31.93
CA ARG A 62 6.32 -29.23 -31.07
C ARG A 62 6.20 -30.01 -29.75
N PHE A 63 6.58 -31.28 -29.73
CA PHE A 63 6.49 -32.14 -28.54
C PHE A 63 7.75 -32.10 -27.67
N SER A 64 8.92 -31.87 -28.26
CA SER A 64 10.21 -31.79 -27.56
C SER A 64 10.70 -30.37 -27.34
N GLY A 65 10.27 -29.40 -28.14
CA GLY A 65 10.60 -28.00 -27.98
C GLY A 65 9.84 -27.36 -26.83
N GLY A 66 10.53 -26.58 -26.00
CA GLY A 66 9.91 -25.65 -25.07
C GLY A 66 9.08 -24.59 -25.82
N ALA A 67 8.22 -23.86 -25.12
CA ALA A 67 7.54 -22.71 -25.70
C ALA A 67 8.49 -21.51 -25.77
N ASP A 68 8.62 -20.91 -26.96
CA ASP A 68 9.37 -19.67 -27.10
C ASP A 68 8.67 -18.52 -26.38
N ASP A 69 9.44 -17.82 -25.55
CA ASP A 69 8.97 -16.61 -24.87
C ASP A 69 9.31 -15.39 -25.75
N PRO A 70 8.39 -14.39 -25.87
CA PRO A 70 8.63 -13.16 -26.63
C PRO A 70 9.89 -12.39 -26.22
N ARG A 71 10.43 -12.66 -25.02
CA ARG A 71 11.66 -12.07 -24.49
C ARG A 71 12.94 -12.73 -25.01
N GLY A 72 12.84 -13.70 -25.93
CA GLY A 72 13.97 -14.29 -26.64
C GLY A 72 14.64 -15.48 -25.95
N PHE A 73 13.91 -16.25 -25.13
CA PHE A 73 14.36 -17.51 -24.56
C PHE A 73 13.30 -18.60 -24.67
N THR A 74 13.72 -19.85 -24.63
CA THR A 74 12.81 -20.99 -24.69
C THR A 74 12.57 -21.58 -23.32
N VAL A 75 11.31 -21.68 -22.90
CA VAL A 75 10.89 -22.27 -21.62
C VAL A 75 10.99 -23.79 -21.70
N SER A 76 11.70 -24.38 -20.74
CA SER A 76 11.79 -25.85 -20.66
C SER A 76 10.56 -26.46 -19.98
N LYS A 77 10.06 -27.55 -20.50
CA LYS A 77 8.95 -28.32 -19.90
C LYS A 77 9.36 -29.20 -18.72
N THR A 78 10.66 -29.40 -18.50
CA THR A 78 11.16 -30.34 -17.48
C THR A 78 10.94 -29.86 -16.06
N GLY A 79 10.80 -28.55 -15.82
CA GLY A 79 10.59 -27.99 -14.49
C GLY A 79 11.74 -28.20 -13.49
N THR A 80 12.91 -28.65 -13.95
CA THR A 80 14.08 -29.06 -13.12
C THR A 80 14.53 -27.95 -12.15
N TYR A 81 14.47 -26.69 -12.56
CA TYR A 81 14.89 -25.54 -11.76
C TYR A 81 13.72 -24.71 -11.22
N GLY A 82 12.50 -25.05 -11.58
CA GLY A 82 11.28 -24.39 -11.15
C GLY A 82 10.19 -24.43 -12.23
N THR A 83 8.96 -24.27 -11.78
CA THR A 83 7.74 -24.37 -12.61
C THR A 83 6.96 -23.05 -12.67
N ALA A 84 7.59 -21.92 -12.27
CA ALA A 84 6.94 -20.62 -12.32
C ALA A 84 6.49 -20.27 -13.75
N GLY A 85 5.31 -19.69 -13.83
CA GLY A 85 4.71 -19.27 -15.09
C GLY A 85 3.65 -18.20 -14.87
N TRP A 86 3.18 -17.63 -15.96
CA TRP A 86 2.03 -16.73 -15.92
C TRP A 86 0.75 -17.52 -15.64
N MET A 87 -0.15 -16.91 -14.87
CA MET A 87 -1.48 -17.46 -14.66
C MET A 87 -2.19 -17.66 -16.00
N THR A 88 -2.71 -18.86 -16.22
CA THR A 88 -3.43 -19.21 -17.44
C THR A 88 -4.87 -18.69 -17.44
N ALA A 89 -5.49 -18.57 -18.60
CA ALA A 89 -6.89 -18.17 -18.72
C ALA A 89 -7.86 -19.10 -17.97
N ARG A 90 -7.48 -20.39 -17.81
CA ARG A 90 -8.27 -21.35 -17.04
C ARG A 90 -8.18 -21.07 -15.55
N GLU A 91 -6.97 -20.91 -15.01
CA GLU A 91 -6.74 -20.57 -13.61
C GLU A 91 -7.41 -19.24 -13.24
N MET A 92 -7.36 -18.23 -14.16
CA MET A 92 -8.07 -16.96 -13.94
C MET A 92 -9.59 -17.16 -13.74
N LYS A 93 -10.23 -18.03 -14.51
CA LYS A 93 -11.68 -18.30 -14.37
C LYS A 93 -12.04 -19.03 -13.08
N GLU A 94 -11.10 -19.78 -12.51
CA GLU A 94 -11.31 -20.52 -11.26
C GLU A 94 -11.19 -19.60 -10.03
N VAL A 95 -10.40 -18.51 -10.13
CA VAL A 95 -10.08 -17.63 -8.99
C VAL A 95 -10.81 -16.29 -9.05
N PHE A 96 -11.08 -15.77 -10.25
CA PHE A 96 -11.61 -14.44 -10.47
C PHE A 96 -12.96 -14.44 -11.18
N GLU A 97 -13.72 -13.39 -10.92
CA GLU A 97 -14.87 -12.98 -11.71
C GLU A 97 -14.37 -12.24 -12.96
N LEU A 98 -14.64 -12.80 -14.15
CA LEU A 98 -14.35 -12.18 -15.43
C LEU A 98 -15.63 -11.53 -15.97
N THR A 99 -15.67 -10.18 -16.01
CA THR A 99 -16.93 -9.47 -16.22
C THR A 99 -16.74 -8.13 -16.97
N THR A 100 -17.81 -7.38 -17.12
CA THR A 100 -17.80 -6.01 -17.67
C THR A 100 -17.93 -4.98 -16.54
N PRO A 101 -17.55 -3.69 -16.75
CA PRO A 101 -17.61 -2.67 -15.71
C PRO A 101 -18.99 -2.48 -15.06
N SER A 102 -20.06 -2.60 -15.84
CA SER A 102 -21.44 -2.45 -15.35
C SER A 102 -21.88 -3.61 -14.44
N LYS A 103 -21.39 -4.84 -14.70
CA LYS A 103 -21.77 -6.04 -13.97
C LYS A 103 -20.84 -6.39 -12.81
N ALA A 104 -19.64 -5.80 -12.76
CA ALA A 104 -18.65 -6.06 -11.73
C ALA A 104 -19.21 -5.79 -10.33
N GLU A 105 -19.17 -6.78 -9.44
CA GLU A 105 -19.53 -6.65 -8.02
C GLU A 105 -18.31 -6.69 -7.11
N GLY A 106 -17.30 -7.46 -7.48
CA GLY A 106 -16.06 -7.61 -6.73
C GLY A 106 -15.09 -6.44 -6.92
N ASN A 107 -14.00 -6.43 -6.17
CA ASN A 107 -12.96 -5.41 -6.33
C ASN A 107 -12.23 -5.60 -7.66
N ILE A 108 -12.16 -4.54 -8.45
CA ILE A 108 -11.50 -4.54 -9.76
C ILE A 108 -9.99 -4.56 -9.56
N LEU A 109 -9.32 -5.58 -10.09
CA LEU A 109 -7.86 -5.73 -10.03
C LEU A 109 -7.19 -5.19 -11.31
N GLY A 110 -7.89 -5.14 -12.42
CA GLY A 110 -7.42 -4.69 -13.72
C GLY A 110 -8.21 -5.32 -14.85
N GLN A 111 -7.64 -5.34 -16.06
CA GLN A 111 -8.29 -5.94 -17.23
C GLN A 111 -7.35 -6.86 -18.01
N HIS A 112 -7.89 -7.94 -18.55
CA HIS A 112 -7.21 -8.86 -19.44
C HIS A 112 -7.97 -8.96 -20.76
N LYS A 113 -7.33 -8.58 -21.87
CA LYS A 113 -7.93 -8.61 -23.22
C LYS A 113 -9.32 -7.93 -23.27
N GLY A 114 -9.46 -6.77 -22.61
CA GLY A 114 -10.71 -6.00 -22.60
C GLY A 114 -11.77 -6.46 -21.60
N THR A 115 -11.55 -7.58 -20.89
CA THR A 115 -12.44 -8.07 -19.85
C THR A 115 -11.90 -7.70 -18.46
N LEU A 116 -12.75 -7.21 -17.56
CA LEU A 116 -12.35 -6.94 -16.18
C LEU A 116 -12.05 -8.22 -15.43
N VAL A 117 -11.01 -8.16 -14.63
CA VAL A 117 -10.62 -9.20 -13.67
C VAL A 117 -10.93 -8.66 -12.27
N CYS A 118 -11.93 -9.24 -11.62
CA CYS A 118 -12.41 -8.82 -10.32
C CYS A 118 -12.20 -9.91 -9.28
N LEU A 119 -11.88 -9.52 -8.04
CA LEU A 119 -11.89 -10.44 -6.92
C LEU A 119 -13.35 -10.75 -6.56
N PRO A 120 -13.80 -12.02 -6.56
CA PRO A 120 -15.18 -12.36 -6.24
C PRO A 120 -15.59 -11.88 -4.85
N LYS A 121 -16.86 -11.46 -4.69
CA LYS A 121 -17.41 -11.04 -3.41
C LYS A 121 -17.27 -12.12 -2.32
N ASP A 122 -17.50 -13.38 -2.68
CA ASP A 122 -17.49 -14.53 -1.77
C ASP A 122 -16.17 -15.31 -1.79
N THR A 123 -15.07 -14.62 -2.11
CA THR A 123 -13.74 -15.25 -2.12
C THR A 123 -13.33 -15.76 -0.73
N ARG A 124 -12.62 -16.88 -0.69
CA ARG A 124 -11.98 -17.41 0.53
C ARG A 124 -10.67 -16.69 0.87
N LEU A 125 -10.15 -15.88 -0.04
CA LEU A 125 -8.95 -15.08 0.19
C LEU A 125 -9.20 -14.01 1.23
N ASN A 126 -8.15 -13.63 1.94
CA ASN A 126 -8.15 -12.42 2.73
C ASN A 126 -8.26 -11.22 1.77
N LYS A 127 -9.21 -10.33 2.00
CA LYS A 127 -9.46 -9.15 1.15
C LYS A 127 -8.51 -7.98 1.44
N HIS A 128 -7.53 -8.16 2.35
CA HIS A 128 -6.49 -7.14 2.54
C HIS A 128 -5.63 -7.07 1.29
N THR A 129 -5.38 -5.85 0.84
CA THR A 129 -4.66 -5.57 -0.40
C THR A 129 -3.47 -4.65 -0.13
N ALA A 130 -2.29 -5.02 -0.62
CA ALA A 130 -1.11 -4.16 -0.63
C ALA A 130 -0.86 -3.65 -2.05
N ILE A 131 -0.79 -2.33 -2.22
CA ILE A 131 -0.54 -1.65 -3.50
C ILE A 131 0.85 -1.05 -3.47
N PHE A 132 1.69 -1.44 -4.41
CA PHE A 132 3.03 -0.90 -4.60
C PHE A 132 3.07 -0.07 -5.88
N GLY A 133 3.43 1.20 -5.74
CA GLY A 133 3.51 2.07 -6.90
C GLY A 133 4.19 3.39 -6.59
N ALA A 134 5.23 3.74 -7.35
CA ALA A 134 5.87 5.03 -7.29
C ALA A 134 4.87 6.18 -7.58
N SER A 135 5.28 7.42 -7.38
CA SER A 135 4.44 8.57 -7.77
C SER A 135 4.14 8.53 -9.28
N GLY A 136 2.91 8.84 -9.67
CA GLY A 136 2.48 8.83 -11.08
C GLY A 136 2.14 7.45 -11.66
N THR A 137 2.22 6.36 -10.89
CA THR A 137 1.90 5.00 -11.39
C THR A 137 0.41 4.68 -11.46
N MET A 138 -0.47 5.68 -11.30
CA MET A 138 -1.93 5.56 -11.37
C MET A 138 -2.57 4.80 -10.18
N LYS A 139 -1.96 4.76 -8.98
CA LYS A 139 -2.56 4.10 -7.81
C LYS A 139 -4.01 4.53 -7.57
N SER A 140 -4.23 5.83 -7.42
CA SER A 140 -5.56 6.38 -7.13
C SER A 140 -6.52 6.22 -8.31
N ARG A 141 -6.02 6.27 -9.58
CA ARG A 141 -6.85 6.12 -10.78
C ARG A 141 -7.22 4.66 -11.08
N ALA A 142 -6.27 3.74 -10.98
CA ALA A 142 -6.49 2.35 -11.40
C ALA A 142 -7.06 1.46 -10.29
N VAL A 143 -6.81 1.78 -9.01
CA VAL A 143 -7.17 0.90 -7.90
C VAL A 143 -8.10 1.59 -6.90
N ILE A 144 -7.68 2.71 -6.30
CA ILE A 144 -8.38 3.30 -5.15
C ILE A 144 -9.78 3.79 -5.51
N ARG A 145 -9.95 4.61 -6.56
CA ARG A 145 -11.27 5.09 -6.98
C ARG A 145 -12.20 3.94 -7.40
N ASN A 146 -11.66 2.94 -8.10
CA ASN A 146 -12.42 1.74 -8.44
C ASN A 146 -12.85 0.95 -7.19
N ALA A 147 -11.99 0.84 -6.16
CA ALA A 147 -12.35 0.21 -4.89
C ALA A 147 -13.47 0.97 -4.16
N ILE A 148 -13.42 2.32 -4.17
CA ILE A 148 -14.48 3.17 -3.64
C ILE A 148 -15.80 2.92 -4.37
N PHE A 149 -15.82 2.93 -5.71
CA PHE A 149 -17.03 2.69 -6.49
C PHE A 149 -17.64 1.32 -6.20
N GLN A 150 -16.81 0.29 -6.11
CA GLN A 150 -17.26 -1.05 -5.78
C GLN A 150 -17.81 -1.14 -4.34
N ALA A 151 -17.19 -0.46 -3.37
CA ALA A 151 -17.70 -0.40 -2.00
C ALA A 151 -19.06 0.30 -1.93
N ILE A 152 -19.23 1.43 -2.64
CA ILE A 152 -20.52 2.13 -2.74
C ILE A 152 -21.59 1.21 -3.34
N LYS A 153 -21.26 0.52 -4.46
CA LYS A 153 -22.17 -0.42 -5.12
C LYS A 153 -22.64 -1.54 -4.19
N ARG A 154 -21.77 -2.01 -3.29
CA ARG A 154 -22.10 -3.04 -2.30
C ARG A 154 -22.73 -2.49 -1.00
N GLY A 155 -22.80 -1.16 -0.84
CA GLY A 155 -23.31 -0.52 0.37
C GLY A 155 -22.39 -0.67 1.59
N GLU A 156 -21.08 -0.82 1.37
CA GLU A 156 -20.06 -0.98 2.39
C GLU A 156 -19.51 0.36 2.86
N SER A 157 -19.15 0.50 4.13
CA SER A 157 -18.52 1.71 4.65
C SER A 157 -17.08 1.86 4.16
N VAL A 158 -16.63 3.11 3.97
CA VAL A 158 -15.29 3.43 3.45
C VAL A 158 -14.64 4.51 4.29
N LEU A 159 -13.44 4.25 4.78
CA LEU A 159 -12.59 5.23 5.45
C LEU A 159 -11.31 5.39 4.62
N VAL A 160 -10.98 6.63 4.30
CA VAL A 160 -9.88 6.94 3.37
C VAL A 160 -8.88 7.86 4.03
N SER A 161 -7.59 7.50 4.03
CA SER A 161 -6.54 8.50 4.20
C SER A 161 -6.31 9.19 2.86
N ASP A 162 -6.43 10.51 2.81
CA ASP A 162 -6.41 11.32 1.58
C ASP A 162 -5.45 12.50 1.72
N PRO A 163 -4.15 12.31 1.42
CA PRO A 163 -3.15 13.35 1.63
C PRO A 163 -3.35 14.64 0.83
N LYS A 164 -4.09 14.54 -0.28
CA LYS A 164 -4.28 15.66 -1.22
C LYS A 164 -5.71 16.17 -1.29
N SER A 165 -6.62 15.62 -0.51
CA SER A 165 -8.06 15.87 -0.59
C SER A 165 -8.70 15.56 -1.96
N GLU A 166 -7.96 14.85 -2.85
CA GLU A 166 -8.46 14.52 -4.20
C GLU A 166 -9.60 13.49 -4.13
N LEU A 167 -9.49 12.51 -3.24
CA LEU A 167 -10.50 11.47 -3.08
C LEU A 167 -11.78 12.04 -2.45
N TYR A 168 -11.64 12.93 -1.48
CA TYR A 168 -12.77 13.70 -0.94
C TYR A 168 -13.43 14.52 -2.03
N SER A 169 -12.64 15.32 -2.74
CA SER A 169 -13.14 16.21 -3.80
C SER A 169 -13.95 15.43 -4.83
N ASP A 170 -13.45 14.30 -5.31
CA ASP A 170 -14.09 13.54 -6.37
C ASP A 170 -15.29 12.72 -5.89
N THR A 171 -15.27 12.18 -4.66
CA THR A 171 -16.21 11.11 -4.30
C THR A 171 -17.18 11.45 -3.16
N SER A 172 -17.00 12.56 -2.43
CA SER A 172 -17.84 12.89 -1.27
C SER A 172 -19.31 13.10 -1.62
N GLU A 173 -19.62 13.77 -2.74
CA GLU A 173 -20.99 13.95 -3.19
C GLU A 173 -21.62 12.64 -3.67
N LEU A 174 -20.83 11.77 -4.31
CA LEU A 174 -21.28 10.44 -4.70
C LEU A 174 -21.68 9.61 -3.48
N PHE A 175 -20.92 9.69 -2.38
CA PHE A 175 -21.28 9.05 -1.11
C PHE A 175 -22.58 9.63 -0.54
N ARG A 176 -22.73 10.97 -0.48
CA ARG A 176 -23.95 11.62 0.03
C ARG A 176 -25.18 11.20 -0.77
N LYS A 177 -25.07 11.21 -2.12
CA LYS A 177 -26.13 10.77 -3.03
C LYS A 177 -26.57 9.31 -2.77
N ASN A 178 -25.65 8.45 -2.34
CA ASN A 178 -25.93 7.04 -2.02
C ASN A 178 -26.32 6.81 -0.55
N GLY A 179 -26.60 7.87 0.22
CA GLY A 179 -27.12 7.81 1.59
C GLY A 179 -26.05 7.50 2.65
N TYR A 180 -24.81 7.87 2.41
CA TYR A 180 -23.74 7.73 3.39
C TYR A 180 -23.63 8.96 4.29
N GLU A 181 -23.33 8.73 5.56
CA GLU A 181 -22.85 9.78 6.46
C GLU A 181 -21.39 10.09 6.09
N VAL A 182 -21.15 11.32 5.62
CA VAL A 182 -19.82 11.78 5.24
C VAL A 182 -19.22 12.62 6.35
N LYS A 183 -18.04 12.21 6.86
CA LYS A 183 -17.28 12.93 7.88
C LYS A 183 -15.86 13.21 7.39
N VAL A 184 -15.30 14.31 7.85
CA VAL A 184 -13.95 14.74 7.47
C VAL A 184 -13.13 15.01 8.73
N PHE A 185 -12.00 14.34 8.87
CA PHE A 185 -10.98 14.63 9.88
C PHE A 185 -9.78 15.26 9.19
N ASN A 186 -9.76 16.60 9.14
CA ASN A 186 -8.81 17.37 8.36
C ASN A 186 -7.66 17.90 9.25
N LEU A 187 -6.49 17.29 9.12
CA LEU A 187 -5.28 17.68 9.83
C LEU A 187 -4.44 18.72 9.07
N VAL A 188 -4.82 19.08 7.85
CA VAL A 188 -4.17 20.14 7.05
C VAL A 188 -4.82 21.48 7.32
N ASP A 189 -6.15 21.51 7.29
CA ASP A 189 -6.94 22.70 7.63
C ASP A 189 -8.03 22.33 8.65
N PRO A 190 -7.72 22.39 9.95
CA PRO A 190 -8.64 22.00 11.00
C PRO A 190 -9.94 22.81 11.04
N LYS A 191 -10.04 23.98 10.38
CA LYS A 191 -11.27 24.75 10.27
C LYS A 191 -12.37 24.01 9.52
N HIS A 192 -11.96 23.26 8.49
CA HIS A 192 -12.84 22.46 7.66
C HIS A 192 -12.77 20.97 8.08
N SER A 193 -13.02 20.73 9.38
CA SER A 193 -12.92 19.40 9.98
C SER A 193 -14.02 19.15 11.00
N ASP A 194 -14.57 17.94 10.99
CA ASP A 194 -15.26 17.37 12.14
C ASP A 194 -14.31 17.22 13.32
N THR A 195 -14.86 17.10 14.52
CA THR A 195 -14.11 16.99 15.76
C THR A 195 -14.06 15.55 16.25
N TRP A 196 -12.94 15.18 16.86
CA TRP A 196 -12.77 13.88 17.48
C TRP A 196 -11.96 13.98 18.77
N ASN A 197 -12.63 13.76 19.90
CA ASN A 197 -12.01 13.71 21.21
C ASN A 197 -11.48 12.29 21.48
N CYS A 198 -10.15 12.13 21.45
CA CYS A 198 -9.49 10.86 21.70
C CYS A 198 -9.60 10.39 23.17
N MET A 199 -10.06 11.25 24.08
CA MET A 199 -10.21 10.91 25.50
C MET A 199 -11.65 10.52 25.89
N SER A 200 -12.61 10.61 24.96
CA SER A 200 -14.05 10.40 25.26
C SER A 200 -14.37 9.07 25.94
N ASP A 201 -13.58 8.03 25.69
CA ASP A 201 -13.85 6.68 26.19
C ASP A 201 -12.96 6.25 27.36
N ILE A 202 -12.03 7.13 27.80
CA ILE A 202 -11.06 6.77 28.85
C ILE A 202 -11.75 6.61 30.21
N ALA A 203 -12.82 7.33 30.44
CA ALA A 203 -13.59 7.19 31.67
C ALA A 203 -14.22 5.78 31.81
N ASP A 204 -14.67 5.20 30.72
CA ASP A 204 -15.27 3.86 30.67
C ASP A 204 -14.20 2.75 30.60
N ASP A 205 -13.05 3.04 29.96
CA ASP A 205 -11.95 2.10 29.79
C ASP A 205 -10.57 2.77 30.01
N THR A 206 -10.09 2.72 31.23
CA THR A 206 -8.80 3.31 31.62
C THR A 206 -7.59 2.70 30.92
N LEU A 207 -7.70 1.50 30.29
CA LEU A 207 -6.64 0.93 29.44
C LEU A 207 -6.42 1.76 28.19
N MET A 208 -7.43 2.48 27.69
CA MET A 208 -7.29 3.37 26.55
C MET A 208 -6.33 4.53 26.84
N ALA A 209 -6.15 4.94 28.10
CA ALA A 209 -5.13 5.92 28.48
C ALA A 209 -3.71 5.42 28.21
N GLN A 210 -3.44 4.11 28.40
CA GLN A 210 -2.13 3.53 28.05
C GLN A 210 -1.91 3.52 26.54
N VAL A 211 -2.93 3.15 25.75
CA VAL A 211 -2.87 3.17 24.28
C VAL A 211 -2.60 4.60 23.81
N LEU A 212 -3.37 5.57 24.29
CA LEU A 212 -3.23 6.99 23.93
C LEU A 212 -1.79 7.48 24.20
N THR A 213 -1.28 7.26 25.39
CA THR A 213 0.04 7.75 25.77
C THR A 213 1.16 7.07 24.98
N ASN A 214 1.08 5.77 24.79
CA ASN A 214 2.07 5.03 24.00
C ASN A 214 2.10 5.48 22.53
N VAL A 215 0.93 5.71 21.92
CA VAL A 215 0.83 6.20 20.53
C VAL A 215 1.41 7.62 20.42
N ILE A 216 1.09 8.52 21.35
CA ILE A 216 1.62 9.89 21.34
C ILE A 216 3.14 9.86 21.47
N ILE A 217 3.66 9.24 22.52
CA ILE A 217 5.11 9.19 22.77
C ILE A 217 5.83 8.48 21.62
N GLY A 218 5.35 7.31 21.20
CA GLY A 218 5.97 6.53 20.12
C GLY A 218 6.04 7.24 18.76
N ASN A 219 5.08 8.13 18.45
CA ASN A 219 5.07 8.90 17.20
C ASN A 219 5.74 10.27 17.28
N THR A 220 6.02 10.76 18.50
CA THR A 220 6.70 12.05 18.71
C THR A 220 8.15 11.90 19.14
N SER A 221 8.63 10.68 19.43
CA SER A 221 10.05 10.41 19.76
C SER A 221 10.93 10.61 18.53
N GLN A 222 11.97 11.43 18.66
CA GLN A 222 12.95 11.70 17.61
C GLN A 222 14.15 10.77 17.75
N GLY A 223 14.16 9.70 16.95
CA GLY A 223 15.31 8.81 16.81
C GLY A 223 15.42 7.70 17.87
N LYS A 224 16.61 7.09 17.96
CA LYS A 224 16.97 6.06 18.94
C LYS A 224 17.31 6.72 20.29
N GLY A 225 16.35 7.47 20.85
CA GLY A 225 16.51 8.14 22.13
C GLY A 225 16.59 7.17 23.29
N ASP A 226 17.08 7.65 24.42
CA ASP A 226 17.09 6.91 25.67
C ASP A 226 15.63 6.62 26.10
N HIS A 227 15.24 5.36 26.10
CA HIS A 227 13.91 4.90 26.54
C HIS A 227 13.55 5.37 27.95
N PHE A 228 14.53 5.82 28.73
CA PHE A 228 14.33 6.37 30.07
C PHE A 228 13.46 7.62 30.06
N TRP A 229 13.72 8.56 29.15
CA TRP A 229 12.94 9.79 29.02
C TRP A 229 11.54 9.51 28.51
N ASP A 230 11.42 8.68 27.46
CA ASP A 230 10.13 8.27 26.90
C ASP A 230 9.23 7.60 27.96
N ASN A 231 9.80 6.76 28.81
CA ASN A 231 9.07 6.10 29.91
C ASN A 231 8.60 7.11 30.96
N GLY A 232 9.45 8.07 31.32
CA GLY A 232 9.10 9.15 32.28
C GLY A 232 7.96 10.02 31.76
N GLU A 233 8.05 10.44 30.49
CA GLU A 233 7.01 11.22 29.80
C GLU A 233 5.70 10.45 29.63
N THR A 234 5.79 9.14 29.32
CA THR A 234 4.60 8.27 29.24
C THR A 234 3.88 8.19 30.59
N ASN A 235 4.61 8.02 31.68
CA ASN A 235 4.00 7.96 33.02
C ASN A 235 3.34 9.28 33.40
N LEU A 236 4.01 10.42 33.17
CA LEU A 236 3.43 11.74 33.44
C LEU A 236 2.20 11.98 32.58
N LEU A 237 2.29 11.76 31.27
CA LEU A 237 1.14 11.96 30.36
C LEU A 237 -0.04 11.07 30.76
N LYS A 238 0.21 9.80 31.09
CA LYS A 238 -0.84 8.86 31.54
C LYS A 238 -1.50 9.36 32.82
N ALA A 239 -0.71 9.86 33.76
CA ALA A 239 -1.24 10.41 35.01
C ALA A 239 -2.16 11.61 34.76
N LEU A 240 -1.74 12.57 33.92
CA LEU A 240 -2.51 13.76 33.57
C LEU A 240 -3.79 13.40 32.81
N VAL A 241 -3.70 12.50 31.84
CA VAL A 241 -4.84 12.00 31.05
C VAL A 241 -5.89 11.36 31.97
N LEU A 242 -5.47 10.46 32.86
CA LEU A 242 -6.39 9.82 33.83
C LEU A 242 -6.94 10.80 34.85
N TYR A 243 -6.17 11.81 35.25
CA TYR A 243 -6.63 12.86 36.14
C TYR A 243 -7.79 13.65 35.54
N ILE A 244 -7.65 14.09 34.26
CA ILE A 244 -8.65 14.87 33.55
C ILE A 244 -9.87 14.00 33.16
N ALA A 245 -9.65 12.78 32.66
CA ALA A 245 -10.75 11.93 32.19
C ALA A 245 -11.65 11.46 33.30
N LEU A 246 -11.11 11.21 34.52
CA LEU A 246 -11.85 10.69 35.67
C LEU A 246 -12.30 11.78 36.65
N ASP A 247 -12.14 13.05 36.32
CA ASP A 247 -12.62 14.16 37.17
C ASP A 247 -14.13 14.36 37.00
N ASP A 248 -14.91 14.01 38.00
CA ASP A 248 -16.39 14.14 38.00
C ASP A 248 -16.88 15.59 37.99
N HIS A 249 -16.02 16.55 38.30
CA HIS A 249 -16.37 17.98 38.27
C HIS A 249 -16.24 18.60 36.89
N ARG A 250 -15.64 17.89 35.92
CA ARG A 250 -15.48 18.36 34.56
C ARG A 250 -16.60 17.86 33.66
N THR A 251 -17.08 18.76 32.80
CA THR A 251 -18.01 18.38 31.73
C THR A 251 -17.32 17.52 30.67
N PRO A 252 -18.04 16.71 29.88
CA PRO A 252 -17.43 15.89 28.81
C PRO A 252 -16.55 16.70 27.87
N ASP A 253 -16.91 17.95 27.55
CA ASP A 253 -16.16 18.84 26.67
C ASP A 253 -14.83 19.30 27.29
N GLN A 254 -14.72 19.29 28.62
CA GLN A 254 -13.49 19.60 29.36
C GLN A 254 -12.59 18.38 29.59
N LYS A 255 -13.01 17.19 29.17
CA LYS A 255 -12.24 15.95 29.27
C LYS A 255 -11.56 15.64 27.95
N ASN A 256 -10.57 16.44 27.57
CA ASN A 256 -9.89 16.35 26.27
C ASN A 256 -8.37 16.57 26.41
N LEU A 257 -7.61 16.28 25.35
CA LEU A 257 -6.16 16.36 25.38
C LEU A 257 -5.64 17.82 25.44
N TRP A 258 -6.45 18.81 25.03
CA TRP A 258 -6.09 20.22 25.19
C TRP A 258 -6.07 20.60 26.68
N GLU A 259 -7.04 20.16 27.47
CA GLU A 259 -7.07 20.38 28.92
C GLU A 259 -5.89 19.72 29.63
N VAL A 260 -5.48 18.53 29.18
CA VAL A 260 -4.25 17.86 29.66
C VAL A 260 -3.05 18.75 29.41
N TYR A 261 -2.94 19.31 28.20
CA TYR A 261 -1.85 20.22 27.85
C TYR A 261 -1.91 21.52 28.69
N GLN A 262 -3.10 22.11 28.88
CA GLN A 262 -3.26 23.31 29.73
C GLN A 262 -2.84 23.03 31.18
N MET A 263 -3.22 21.91 31.74
CA MET A 263 -2.78 21.49 33.08
C MET A 263 -1.24 21.36 33.15
N LEU A 264 -0.62 20.78 32.11
CA LEU A 264 0.84 20.59 32.06
C LEU A 264 1.61 21.92 32.05
N ILE A 265 1.15 22.90 31.24
CA ILE A 265 1.92 24.15 31.03
C ILE A 265 1.61 25.24 32.07
N ASN A 266 0.42 25.22 32.68
CA ASN A 266 -0.03 26.25 33.62
C ASN A 266 0.18 25.85 35.09
N SER A 267 0.58 24.61 35.41
CA SER A 267 0.79 24.15 36.76
C SER A 267 2.29 24.04 37.08
N SER A 268 2.69 24.56 38.23
CA SER A 268 4.01 24.24 38.76
C SER A 268 4.09 22.76 39.21
N GLU A 269 5.29 22.23 39.38
CA GLU A 269 5.47 20.89 39.91
C GLU A 269 4.81 20.71 41.28
N LYS A 270 4.84 21.76 42.11
CA LYS A 270 4.17 21.76 43.42
C LYS A 270 2.65 21.68 43.28
N ASP A 271 2.09 22.39 42.32
CA ASP A 271 0.63 22.37 42.07
C ASP A 271 0.18 20.99 41.60
N LEU A 272 0.93 20.40 40.66
CA LEU A 272 0.68 19.02 40.23
C LEU A 272 0.77 18.04 41.41
N THR A 273 1.82 18.13 42.22
CA THR A 273 1.97 17.27 43.41
C THR A 273 0.81 17.41 44.36
N ASN A 274 0.35 18.64 44.62
CA ASN A 274 -0.80 18.89 45.50
C ASN A 274 -2.12 18.37 44.91
N ALA A 275 -2.32 18.48 43.60
CA ALA A 275 -3.48 17.97 42.89
C ALA A 275 -3.55 16.43 43.01
N PHE A 276 -2.47 15.72 42.73
CA PHE A 276 -2.42 14.26 42.82
C PHE A 276 -2.47 13.72 44.26
N LYS A 277 -1.98 14.46 45.25
CA LYS A 277 -2.11 14.09 46.66
C LYS A 277 -3.56 14.11 47.14
N LYS A 278 -4.37 15.06 46.66
CA LYS A 278 -5.80 15.19 47.02
C LYS A 278 -6.69 14.06 46.47
N LEU A 279 -6.25 13.34 45.44
CA LEU A 279 -7.01 12.23 44.89
C LEU A 279 -7.23 11.12 45.95
N PRO A 280 -8.34 10.38 45.90
CA PRO A 280 -8.62 9.28 46.84
C PRO A 280 -7.57 8.16 46.70
N PHE A 281 -7.44 7.36 47.75
CA PHE A 281 -6.58 6.17 47.71
C PHE A 281 -7.11 5.20 46.62
N GLY A 282 -6.19 4.66 45.81
CA GLY A 282 -6.55 3.74 44.73
C GLY A 282 -6.97 4.41 43.42
N HIS A 283 -7.00 5.76 43.35
CA HIS A 283 -7.31 6.44 42.07
C HIS A 283 -6.29 6.08 40.97
N PRO A 284 -6.74 5.69 39.74
CA PRO A 284 -5.88 5.19 38.68
C PRO A 284 -4.74 6.13 38.27
N ALA A 285 -4.94 7.46 38.39
CA ALA A 285 -3.96 8.48 38.05
C ALA A 285 -2.77 8.52 39.02
N LYS A 286 -2.91 8.01 40.26
CA LYS A 286 -1.85 8.10 41.30
C LYS A 286 -0.65 7.23 40.98
N ALA A 287 -0.85 6.00 40.52
CA ALA A 287 0.25 5.07 40.29
C ALA A 287 1.26 5.60 39.24
N PRO A 288 0.84 6.03 38.05
CA PRO A 288 1.78 6.59 37.08
C PRO A 288 2.38 7.93 37.54
N TYR A 289 1.64 8.75 38.29
CA TYR A 289 2.19 9.98 38.86
C TYR A 289 3.28 9.68 39.90
N ASN A 290 3.07 8.70 40.79
CA ASN A 290 4.05 8.33 41.80
C ASN A 290 5.36 7.83 41.17
N LEU A 291 5.30 7.11 40.07
CA LEU A 291 6.50 6.69 39.30
C LEU A 291 7.29 7.91 38.81
N PHE A 292 6.58 8.90 38.23
CA PHE A 292 7.20 10.16 37.83
C PHE A 292 7.79 10.92 39.04
N ALA A 293 7.07 11.01 40.16
CA ALA A 293 7.46 11.75 41.36
C ALA A 293 8.66 11.15 42.10
N GLN A 294 9.00 9.87 41.89
CA GLN A 294 10.20 9.22 42.45
C GLN A 294 11.49 9.66 41.76
N ALA A 295 11.42 10.26 40.59
CA ALA A 295 12.61 10.76 39.91
C ALA A 295 13.20 11.99 40.64
N SER A 296 14.49 12.25 40.45
CA SER A 296 15.13 13.46 40.99
C SER A 296 14.58 14.73 40.36
N ASP A 297 14.73 15.88 41.03
CA ASP A 297 14.20 17.17 40.57
C ASP A 297 14.64 17.53 39.16
N ASN A 298 15.92 17.32 38.83
CA ASN A 298 16.45 17.59 37.49
C ASN A 298 15.79 16.70 36.43
N VAL A 299 15.56 15.42 36.75
CA VAL A 299 14.90 14.47 35.84
C VAL A 299 13.44 14.84 35.65
N ARG A 300 12.72 15.18 36.72
CA ARG A 300 11.29 15.61 36.64
C ARG A 300 11.14 16.88 35.78
N SER A 301 12.01 17.86 35.98
CA SER A 301 12.02 19.09 35.17
C SER A 301 12.29 18.79 33.69
N GLY A 302 13.20 17.85 33.39
CA GLY A 302 13.45 17.39 32.02
C GLY A 302 12.25 16.71 31.38
N ILE A 303 11.57 15.81 32.13
CA ILE A 303 10.33 15.15 31.68
C ILE A 303 9.21 16.14 31.41
N LEU A 304 9.00 17.12 32.30
CA LEU A 304 7.98 18.17 32.11
C LEU A 304 8.24 19.00 30.84
N LEU A 305 9.50 19.43 30.64
CA LEU A 305 9.88 20.20 29.47
C LEU A 305 9.76 19.36 28.19
N GLY A 306 10.22 18.12 28.20
CA GLY A 306 10.15 17.21 27.07
C GLY A 306 8.70 16.95 26.65
N LEU A 307 7.84 16.60 27.59
CA LEU A 307 6.42 16.38 27.32
C LEU A 307 5.72 17.65 26.82
N GLY A 308 6.01 18.81 27.41
CA GLY A 308 5.49 20.11 26.97
C GLY A 308 5.88 20.41 25.52
N THR A 309 7.13 20.12 25.14
CA THR A 309 7.63 20.27 23.77
C THR A 309 6.93 19.33 22.78
N ARG A 310 6.70 18.06 23.15
CA ARG A 310 5.99 17.10 22.29
C ARG A 310 4.55 17.51 22.02
N LEU A 311 3.89 18.11 23.00
CA LEU A 311 2.49 18.51 22.90
C LEU A 311 2.29 19.98 22.48
N GLN A 312 3.36 20.73 22.18
CA GLN A 312 3.29 22.17 21.86
C GLN A 312 2.36 22.49 20.68
N VAL A 313 2.15 21.56 19.76
CA VAL A 313 1.24 21.74 18.63
C VAL A 313 -0.21 21.99 19.09
N LEU A 314 -0.57 21.56 20.31
CA LEU A 314 -1.88 21.79 20.93
C LEU A 314 -2.08 23.27 21.36
N GLN A 315 -1.06 24.14 21.29
CA GLN A 315 -1.22 25.57 21.46
C GLN A 315 -2.07 26.20 20.36
N ASN A 316 -2.11 25.57 19.19
CA ASN A 316 -2.92 26.06 18.09
C ASN A 316 -4.42 25.87 18.41
N LYS A 317 -5.19 26.97 18.39
CA LYS A 317 -6.62 26.97 18.74
C LYS A 317 -7.46 26.08 17.84
N GLU A 318 -7.11 25.99 16.56
CA GLU A 318 -7.85 25.14 15.61
C GLU A 318 -7.59 23.65 15.90
N VAL A 319 -6.35 23.30 16.29
CA VAL A 319 -6.02 21.93 16.72
C VAL A 319 -6.73 21.60 18.02
N ALA A 320 -6.75 22.53 18.98
CA ALA A 320 -7.48 22.36 20.24
C ALA A 320 -8.98 22.12 19.99
N ARG A 321 -9.62 22.89 19.08
CA ARG A 321 -10.99 22.68 18.67
C ARG A 321 -11.21 21.29 18.06
N LEU A 322 -10.31 20.86 17.18
CA LEU A 322 -10.37 19.58 16.49
C LEU A 322 -10.49 18.38 17.45
N ILE A 323 -9.77 18.44 18.59
CA ILE A 323 -9.68 17.35 19.55
C ILE A 323 -10.59 17.51 20.78
N SER A 324 -11.38 18.57 20.85
CA SER A 324 -12.23 18.84 22.02
C SER A 324 -13.65 18.32 21.85
N GLY A 325 -14.14 18.14 20.63
CA GLY A 325 -15.48 17.64 20.35
C GLY A 325 -15.49 16.18 19.87
N SER A 326 -16.67 15.58 19.82
CA SER A 326 -16.86 14.16 19.40
C SER A 326 -17.94 14.04 18.33
N SER A 327 -17.80 14.75 17.20
CA SER A 327 -18.71 14.63 16.05
C SER A 327 -18.44 13.37 15.19
N ILE A 328 -17.28 12.74 15.34
CA ILE A 328 -16.92 11.49 14.69
C ILE A 328 -17.07 10.31 15.67
N ASP A 329 -17.92 9.35 15.32
CA ASP A 329 -18.07 8.08 16.02
C ASP A 329 -17.30 6.98 15.28
N LEU A 330 -16.26 6.44 15.92
CA LEU A 330 -15.40 5.42 15.30
C LEU A 330 -16.07 4.05 15.13
N THR A 331 -17.21 3.80 15.78
CA THR A 331 -17.96 2.54 15.64
C THR A 331 -19.06 2.62 14.59
N ALA A 332 -19.49 3.85 14.23
CA ALA A 332 -20.56 4.07 13.27
C ALA A 332 -20.35 3.38 11.91
N PRO A 333 -19.13 3.32 11.33
CA PRO A 333 -18.89 2.63 10.07
C PRO A 333 -19.25 1.15 10.08
N GLY A 334 -19.18 0.48 11.24
CA GLY A 334 -19.59 -0.92 11.38
C GLY A 334 -21.11 -1.12 11.50
N ARG A 335 -21.88 -0.04 11.79
CA ARG A 335 -23.34 -0.08 12.04
C ARG A 335 -24.17 0.47 10.89
N ARG A 336 -23.71 1.54 10.25
CA ARG A 336 -24.40 2.26 9.18
C ARG A 336 -23.44 2.68 8.09
N LYS A 337 -23.97 3.03 6.92
CA LYS A 337 -23.14 3.48 5.78
C LYS A 337 -22.43 4.78 6.12
N CYS A 338 -21.13 4.71 6.29
CA CYS A 338 -20.28 5.87 6.57
C CYS A 338 -19.16 6.00 5.52
N SER A 339 -18.81 7.24 5.21
CA SER A 339 -17.60 7.57 4.47
C SER A 339 -16.81 8.61 5.24
N TYR A 340 -15.63 8.22 5.77
CA TYR A 340 -14.77 9.11 6.52
C TYR A 340 -13.51 9.42 5.73
N PHE A 341 -13.20 10.71 5.58
CA PHE A 341 -11.99 11.18 4.91
C PHE A 341 -11.04 11.76 5.96
N ILE A 342 -9.87 11.16 6.06
CA ILE A 342 -8.80 11.60 6.95
C ILE A 342 -7.76 12.32 6.09
N ILE A 343 -7.81 13.66 6.12
CA ILE A 343 -6.92 14.51 5.32
C ILE A 343 -5.62 14.70 6.08
N LEU A 344 -4.51 14.27 5.48
CA LEU A 344 -3.18 14.25 6.07
C LEU A 344 -2.25 15.18 5.30
N SER A 345 -1.28 15.79 5.98
CA SER A 345 -0.21 16.51 5.28
C SER A 345 0.88 15.56 4.83
N ASP A 346 1.33 15.70 3.59
CA ASP A 346 2.51 15.03 3.05
C ASP A 346 3.82 15.78 3.38
N GLN A 347 3.73 17.06 3.72
CA GLN A 347 4.87 17.95 4.02
C GLN A 347 5.07 18.13 5.52
N GLU A 348 4.01 18.44 6.25
CA GLU A 348 4.06 18.73 7.68
C GLU A 348 3.63 17.52 8.53
N ARG A 349 4.55 17.05 9.39
CA ARG A 349 4.34 15.86 10.23
C ARG A 349 3.99 16.17 11.68
N SER A 350 3.84 17.42 12.05
CA SER A 350 3.57 17.84 13.44
C SER A 350 2.27 17.24 14.00
N LEU A 351 1.29 16.97 13.13
CA LEU A 351 0.01 16.32 13.49
C LEU A 351 -0.07 14.82 13.14
N ALA A 352 1.03 14.21 12.68
CA ALA A 352 1.03 12.79 12.31
C ALA A 352 0.66 11.86 13.49
N PHE A 353 0.94 12.25 14.74
CA PHE A 353 0.53 11.48 15.90
C PHE A 353 -1.00 11.43 16.07
N LEU A 354 -1.75 12.47 15.67
CA LEU A 354 -3.21 12.48 15.71
C LEU A 354 -3.81 11.50 14.70
N SER A 355 -3.25 11.42 13.49
CA SER A 355 -3.69 10.43 12.52
C SER A 355 -3.39 9.01 12.98
N SER A 356 -2.19 8.77 13.52
CA SER A 356 -1.82 7.49 14.11
C SER A 356 -2.76 7.11 15.26
N LEU A 357 -3.09 8.06 16.12
CA LEU A 357 -4.01 7.88 17.23
C LEU A 357 -5.44 7.56 16.74
N PHE A 358 -5.92 8.29 15.73
CA PHE A 358 -7.22 8.06 15.12
C PHE A 358 -7.35 6.63 14.58
N PHE A 359 -6.41 6.19 13.77
CA PHE A 359 -6.42 4.83 13.23
C PHE A 359 -6.22 3.76 14.30
N SER A 360 -5.38 4.00 15.31
CA SER A 360 -5.18 3.06 16.43
C SER A 360 -6.47 2.83 17.21
N PHE A 361 -7.17 3.91 17.54
CA PHE A 361 -8.47 3.83 18.22
C PHE A 361 -9.54 3.22 17.33
N LEU A 362 -9.54 3.56 16.03
CA LEU A 362 -10.47 3.00 15.05
C LEU A 362 -10.37 1.47 15.00
N PHE A 363 -9.16 0.92 14.88
CA PHE A 363 -8.95 -0.54 14.85
C PHE A 363 -9.44 -1.19 16.14
N ILE A 364 -9.12 -0.62 17.30
CA ILE A 364 -9.55 -1.16 18.58
C ILE A 364 -11.08 -1.13 18.71
N LYS A 365 -11.68 0.03 18.42
CA LYS A 365 -13.12 0.23 18.59
C LYS A 365 -13.97 -0.58 17.61
N LEU A 366 -13.59 -0.62 16.33
CA LEU A 366 -14.29 -1.44 15.34
C LEU A 366 -14.19 -2.92 15.65
N THR A 367 -13.01 -3.37 16.10
CA THR A 367 -12.81 -4.77 16.50
C THR A 367 -13.71 -5.15 17.67
N ARG A 368 -13.71 -4.35 18.73
CA ARG A 368 -14.58 -4.56 19.91
C ARG A 368 -16.06 -4.48 19.55
N PHE A 369 -16.44 -3.53 18.70
CA PHE A 369 -17.79 -3.43 18.20
C PHE A 369 -18.21 -4.69 17.42
N ALA A 370 -17.37 -5.15 16.48
CA ALA A 370 -17.63 -6.37 15.72
C ALA A 370 -17.76 -7.59 16.64
N ASP A 371 -16.92 -7.71 17.68
CA ASP A 371 -16.99 -8.79 18.68
C ASP A 371 -18.30 -8.74 19.50
N SER A 372 -18.90 -7.58 19.66
CA SER A 372 -20.19 -7.41 20.34
C SER A 372 -21.41 -7.69 19.43
N CYS A 373 -21.21 -7.76 18.11
CA CYS A 373 -22.27 -8.02 17.15
C CYS A 373 -22.60 -9.53 17.06
N PRO A 374 -23.86 -9.89 16.75
CA PRO A 374 -24.22 -11.27 16.42
C PRO A 374 -23.38 -11.78 15.25
N GLY A 375 -22.66 -12.89 15.44
CA GLY A 375 -21.76 -13.47 14.42
C GLY A 375 -20.32 -12.98 14.47
N GLY A 376 -19.97 -12.05 15.38
CA GLY A 376 -18.59 -11.58 15.58
C GLY A 376 -18.03 -10.74 14.43
N SER A 377 -18.90 -10.09 13.64
CA SER A 377 -18.50 -9.24 12.52
C SER A 377 -19.31 -7.94 12.47
N CYS A 378 -18.79 -6.91 11.82
CA CYS A 378 -19.53 -5.67 11.59
C CYS A 378 -20.83 -5.93 10.82
N MET A 379 -21.91 -5.19 11.16
CA MET A 379 -23.19 -5.26 10.44
C MET A 379 -23.05 -4.78 9.00
N ILE A 380 -22.19 -3.79 8.77
CA ILE A 380 -21.78 -3.30 7.45
C ILE A 380 -20.27 -3.49 7.32
N PRO A 381 -19.78 -4.17 6.26
CA PRO A 381 -18.36 -4.31 6.04
C PRO A 381 -17.66 -2.96 5.91
N VAL A 382 -16.47 -2.84 6.50
CA VAL A 382 -15.72 -1.60 6.56
C VAL A 382 -14.45 -1.73 5.71
N ASN A 383 -14.28 -0.83 4.73
CA ASN A 383 -13.09 -0.76 3.89
C ASN A 383 -12.22 0.43 4.34
N LEU A 384 -11.02 0.13 4.80
CA LEU A 384 -9.99 1.11 5.15
C LEU A 384 -9.04 1.23 3.97
N ILE A 385 -9.05 2.36 3.28
CA ILE A 385 -8.17 2.65 2.15
C ILE A 385 -7.11 3.64 2.63
N LEU A 386 -5.91 3.13 2.88
CA LEU A 386 -4.80 3.89 3.44
C LEU A 386 -3.88 4.33 2.28
N ASP A 387 -4.27 5.42 1.59
CA ASP A 387 -3.44 6.01 0.55
C ASP A 387 -2.25 6.75 1.18
N GLU A 388 -1.08 6.58 0.59
CA GLU A 388 0.19 7.03 1.16
C GLU A 388 0.40 6.61 2.63
N PHE A 389 0.23 5.30 2.88
CA PHE A 389 0.28 4.70 4.22
C PHE A 389 1.47 5.17 5.07
N ASN A 390 2.59 5.51 4.44
CA ASN A 390 3.77 6.01 5.14
C ASN A 390 3.55 7.36 5.85
N ASN A 391 2.51 8.13 5.50
CA ASN A 391 2.23 9.45 6.10
C ASN A 391 1.36 9.36 7.36
N ILE A 392 0.71 8.23 7.62
CA ILE A 392 -0.21 8.06 8.76
C ILE A 392 0.52 8.05 10.11
N GLY A 393 1.81 7.73 10.14
CA GLY A 393 2.53 7.45 11.38
C GLY A 393 2.50 5.94 11.72
N ARG A 394 2.95 5.56 12.91
CA ARG A 394 2.87 4.19 13.38
C ARG A 394 1.52 3.96 14.03
N ILE A 395 0.77 2.99 13.53
CA ILE A 395 -0.53 2.61 14.11
C ILE A 395 -0.28 1.61 15.24
N GLY A 396 -0.91 1.84 16.39
CA GLY A 396 -0.78 1.03 17.60
C GLY A 396 0.06 1.67 18.69
N GLY A 397 -0.05 1.16 19.91
CA GLY A 397 0.64 1.67 21.10
C GLY A 397 2.01 1.05 21.34
N ALA A 398 2.35 -0.03 20.65
CA ALA A 398 3.66 -0.66 20.77
C ALA A 398 4.74 0.18 20.08
N SER A 399 5.84 0.43 20.79
CA SER A 399 6.96 1.24 20.30
C SER A 399 7.62 0.68 19.04
N ASP A 400 7.50 -0.64 18.82
CA ASP A 400 8.00 -1.34 17.64
C ASP A 400 7.01 -1.35 16.45
N GLY A 401 5.72 -0.97 16.66
CA GLY A 401 4.67 -1.01 15.65
C GLY A 401 4.03 -2.38 15.44
N SER A 402 4.30 -3.37 16.30
CA SER A 402 3.78 -4.75 16.18
C SER A 402 2.24 -4.82 16.29
N ASP A 403 1.60 -3.86 16.95
CA ASP A 403 0.14 -3.84 17.14
C ASP A 403 -0.62 -3.78 15.81
N PHE A 404 -0.09 -3.05 14.82
CA PHE A 404 -0.75 -2.96 13.50
C PHE A 404 -0.71 -4.29 12.76
N ALA A 405 0.43 -4.99 12.76
CA ALA A 405 0.56 -6.30 12.13
C ALA A 405 -0.40 -7.32 12.78
N ARG A 406 -0.47 -7.32 14.12
CA ARG A 406 -1.44 -8.15 14.86
C ARG A 406 -2.88 -7.78 14.52
N SER A 407 -3.22 -6.48 14.47
CA SER A 407 -4.56 -6.04 14.10
C SER A 407 -4.98 -6.58 12.74
N LEU A 408 -4.10 -6.51 11.71
CA LEU A 408 -4.40 -7.04 10.38
C LEU A 408 -4.73 -8.54 10.38
N SER A 409 -4.07 -9.31 11.23
CA SER A 409 -4.33 -10.76 11.31
C SER A 409 -5.72 -11.08 11.90
N VAL A 410 -6.22 -10.21 12.77
CA VAL A 410 -7.46 -10.43 13.56
C VAL A 410 -8.71 -9.88 12.86
N ILE A 411 -8.61 -8.74 12.18
CA ILE A 411 -9.77 -8.00 11.65
C ILE A 411 -10.44 -8.66 10.44
N ARG A 412 -9.78 -9.63 9.79
CA ARG A 412 -10.34 -10.35 8.64
C ARG A 412 -11.71 -10.96 8.92
N SER A 413 -11.85 -11.68 10.05
CA SER A 413 -13.09 -12.35 10.44
C SER A 413 -14.20 -11.39 10.84
N ARG A 414 -13.90 -10.11 11.00
CA ARG A 414 -14.81 -9.05 11.45
C ARG A 414 -15.35 -8.18 10.33
N ASP A 415 -15.12 -8.58 9.06
CA ASP A 415 -15.45 -7.82 7.84
C ASP A 415 -14.84 -6.40 7.80
N ILE A 416 -13.68 -6.25 8.42
CA ILE A 416 -12.85 -5.05 8.30
C ILE A 416 -11.73 -5.36 7.32
N ARG A 417 -11.66 -4.61 6.22
CA ARG A 417 -10.74 -4.82 5.10
C ARG A 417 -9.80 -3.65 4.96
N VAL A 418 -8.54 -3.91 4.71
CA VAL A 418 -7.51 -2.87 4.60
C VAL A 418 -6.85 -2.92 3.23
N THR A 419 -6.80 -1.77 2.58
CA THR A 419 -6.01 -1.54 1.36
C THR A 419 -4.88 -0.58 1.70
N LEU A 420 -3.64 -1.07 1.67
CA LEU A 420 -2.43 -0.31 1.96
C LEU A 420 -1.80 0.15 0.64
N ALA A 421 -1.66 1.45 0.42
CA ALA A 421 -0.91 1.97 -0.71
C ALA A 421 0.43 2.53 -0.25
N VAL A 422 1.52 1.96 -0.78
CA VAL A 422 2.90 2.39 -0.51
C VAL A 422 3.62 2.75 -1.79
N GLN A 423 4.55 3.70 -1.71
CA GLN A 423 5.34 4.09 -2.88
C GLN A 423 6.47 3.11 -3.17
N SER A 424 7.12 2.61 -2.11
CA SER A 424 8.17 1.61 -2.19
C SER A 424 8.20 0.71 -0.96
N LEU A 425 8.75 -0.48 -1.13
CA LEU A 425 8.96 -1.40 -0.01
C LEU A 425 9.94 -0.86 1.02
N GLY A 426 10.97 -0.11 0.58
CA GLY A 426 11.96 0.50 1.46
C GLY A 426 11.34 1.50 2.45
N GLN A 427 10.32 2.27 2.02
CA GLN A 427 9.59 3.16 2.93
C GLN A 427 8.85 2.37 4.02
N LEU A 428 8.25 1.25 3.67
CA LEU A 428 7.55 0.40 4.63
C LEU A 428 8.53 -0.26 5.61
N GLN A 429 9.69 -0.72 5.12
CA GLN A 429 10.76 -1.30 5.96
C GLN A 429 11.28 -0.30 7.00
N ASN A 430 11.45 0.97 6.60
CA ASN A 430 11.88 2.03 7.51
C ASN A 430 10.83 2.35 8.58
N ARG A 431 9.54 2.29 8.21
CA ARG A 431 8.43 2.58 9.14
C ARG A 431 8.18 1.43 10.12
N TYR A 432 8.27 0.19 9.64
CA TYR A 432 8.05 -1.03 10.40
C TYR A 432 9.29 -1.94 10.31
N PRO A 433 10.34 -1.63 11.09
CA PRO A 433 11.59 -2.38 11.09
C PRO A 433 11.44 -3.79 11.67
N ASN A 434 12.54 -4.52 11.79
CA ASN A 434 12.60 -5.85 12.41
C ASN A 434 11.65 -6.89 11.78
N ASN A 435 11.53 -6.85 10.43
CA ASN A 435 10.65 -7.73 9.64
C ASN A 435 9.14 -7.56 9.88
N LEU A 436 8.68 -6.60 10.67
CA LEU A 436 7.25 -6.30 10.83
C LEU A 436 6.56 -5.92 9.51
N TRP A 437 7.30 -5.25 8.62
CA TRP A 437 6.83 -4.98 7.25
C TRP A 437 6.45 -6.25 6.50
N ALA A 438 7.20 -7.34 6.69
CA ALA A 438 6.94 -8.61 6.03
C ALA A 438 5.69 -9.29 6.60
N GLU A 439 5.43 -9.16 7.90
CA GLU A 439 4.21 -9.61 8.55
C GLU A 439 2.99 -8.82 8.04
N ILE A 440 3.10 -7.48 7.94
CA ILE A 440 2.05 -6.62 7.40
C ILE A 440 1.68 -7.04 5.97
N ILE A 441 2.67 -7.20 5.08
CA ILE A 441 2.43 -7.62 3.70
C ILE A 441 1.96 -9.07 3.63
N GLY A 442 2.48 -9.94 4.51
CA GLY A 442 2.07 -11.34 4.62
C GLY A 442 0.59 -11.52 4.96
N ASN A 443 0.00 -10.54 5.67
CA ASN A 443 -1.43 -10.49 5.92
C ASN A 443 -2.26 -9.99 4.71
N CYS A 444 -1.62 -9.52 3.63
CA CYS A 444 -2.32 -9.11 2.40
C CYS A 444 -2.22 -10.23 1.36
N ASP A 445 -3.31 -10.98 1.17
CA ASP A 445 -3.35 -12.06 0.16
C ASP A 445 -3.27 -11.53 -1.28
N ILE A 446 -3.54 -10.23 -1.47
CA ILE A 446 -3.54 -9.55 -2.76
C ILE A 446 -2.45 -8.48 -2.73
N GLN A 447 -1.50 -8.58 -3.65
CA GLN A 447 -0.43 -7.62 -3.80
C GLN A 447 -0.40 -7.12 -5.24
N LEU A 448 -0.56 -5.81 -5.42
CA LEU A 448 -0.63 -5.14 -6.71
C LEU A 448 0.63 -4.30 -6.93
N MET A 449 1.36 -4.58 -7.99
CA MET A 449 2.55 -3.83 -8.39
C MET A 449 2.23 -2.99 -9.63
N LEU A 450 2.14 -1.67 -9.46
CA LEU A 450 1.79 -0.74 -10.54
C LEU A 450 3.00 -0.08 -11.21
N GLY A 451 4.17 -0.25 -10.64
CA GLY A 451 5.44 0.30 -11.11
C GLY A 451 6.31 0.74 -9.94
N CYS A 452 7.59 0.46 -9.98
CA CYS A 452 8.58 0.86 -8.98
C CYS A 452 9.79 1.51 -9.64
N THR A 453 10.55 2.24 -8.82
CA THR A 453 11.80 2.89 -9.23
C THR A 453 12.97 2.47 -8.35
N ASP A 454 12.72 1.58 -7.37
CA ASP A 454 13.72 1.11 -6.42
C ASP A 454 13.97 -0.39 -6.54
N ASP A 455 15.24 -0.78 -6.32
CA ASP A 455 15.69 -2.16 -6.43
C ASP A 455 15.09 -3.08 -5.36
N VAL A 456 14.76 -2.56 -4.18
CA VAL A 456 14.22 -3.37 -3.08
C VAL A 456 12.83 -3.90 -3.46
N THR A 457 11.98 -3.02 -3.99
CA THR A 457 10.64 -3.40 -4.48
C THR A 457 10.75 -4.31 -5.71
N ALA A 458 11.65 -3.99 -6.66
CA ALA A 458 11.86 -4.80 -7.85
C ALA A 458 12.34 -6.23 -7.51
N ASN A 459 13.31 -6.37 -6.60
CA ASN A 459 13.79 -7.66 -6.14
C ASN A 459 12.70 -8.47 -5.44
N TYR A 460 11.86 -7.81 -4.64
CA TYR A 460 10.74 -8.46 -3.97
C TYR A 460 9.76 -9.09 -4.97
N PHE A 461 9.31 -8.34 -5.98
CA PHE A 461 8.38 -8.87 -6.98
C PHE A 461 9.02 -9.88 -7.92
N SER A 462 10.30 -9.71 -8.24
CA SER A 462 11.09 -10.72 -8.96
C SER A 462 11.13 -12.05 -8.18
N ALA A 463 11.39 -11.99 -6.87
CA ALA A 463 11.38 -13.19 -6.03
C ALA A 463 9.98 -13.85 -5.98
N ARG A 464 8.91 -13.04 -5.89
CA ARG A 464 7.52 -13.51 -5.90
C ARG A 464 7.09 -14.10 -7.24
N SER A 465 7.71 -13.71 -8.34
CA SER A 465 7.42 -14.29 -9.66
C SER A 465 7.87 -15.75 -9.79
N GLY A 466 8.78 -16.20 -8.92
CA GLY A 466 9.28 -17.57 -8.87
C GLY A 466 10.36 -17.87 -9.92
N ASP A 467 10.88 -19.09 -9.87
CA ASP A 467 11.90 -19.60 -10.77
C ASP A 467 11.29 -20.50 -11.83
N MET A 468 11.82 -20.41 -13.05
CA MET A 468 11.44 -21.24 -14.18
C MET A 468 12.68 -21.91 -14.80
N SER A 469 12.45 -23.05 -15.46
CA SER A 469 13.48 -23.74 -16.23
C SER A 469 13.48 -23.22 -17.67
N ILE A 470 14.66 -22.85 -18.17
CA ILE A 470 14.84 -22.43 -19.55
C ILE A 470 15.79 -23.40 -20.27
N GLN A 471 15.68 -23.48 -21.59
CA GLN A 471 16.67 -24.15 -22.44
C GLN A 471 17.83 -23.21 -22.70
N VAL A 472 19.04 -23.71 -22.53
CA VAL A 472 20.27 -22.99 -22.82
C VAL A 472 21.02 -23.74 -23.90
N GLN A 473 21.27 -23.10 -25.02
CA GLN A 473 22.11 -23.64 -26.11
C GLN A 473 23.49 -22.99 -26.04
N SER A 474 24.52 -23.82 -26.00
CA SER A 474 25.92 -23.38 -26.11
C SER A 474 26.51 -23.92 -27.39
N THR A 475 26.88 -23.04 -28.30
CA THR A 475 27.54 -23.39 -29.56
C THR A 475 29.03 -23.10 -29.43
N MET A 476 29.85 -24.15 -29.48
CA MET A 476 31.31 -24.03 -29.51
C MET A 476 31.82 -24.22 -30.94
N MET A 477 32.48 -23.22 -31.47
CA MET A 477 33.14 -23.29 -32.78
C MET A 477 34.66 -23.41 -32.58
N THR A 478 35.19 -24.59 -32.85
CA THR A 478 36.66 -24.80 -32.82
C THR A 478 37.19 -24.67 -34.23
N LYS A 479 38.06 -23.68 -34.48
CA LYS A 479 38.83 -23.55 -35.72
C LYS A 479 40.19 -24.23 -35.52
N GLN A 480 40.36 -25.44 -36.06
CA GLN A 480 41.67 -26.05 -36.11
C GLN A 480 42.38 -25.56 -37.40
N SER A 481 43.52 -24.89 -37.25
CA SER A 481 44.40 -24.50 -38.35
C SER A 481 45.39 -25.63 -38.56
N MET A 482 45.21 -26.43 -39.61
CA MET A 482 46.26 -27.26 -40.14
C MET A 482 47.02 -26.50 -41.26
N ALA A 483 48.31 -26.62 -41.31
CA ALA A 483 49.27 -25.82 -42.11
C ALA A 483 49.09 -25.92 -43.62
N LEU A 484 48.14 -26.63 -44.17
CA LEU A 484 47.85 -26.71 -45.62
C LEU A 484 46.32 -26.85 -45.85
N ALA A 485 45.70 -25.71 -46.13
CA ALA A 485 44.45 -25.53 -46.90
C ALA A 485 43.26 -26.44 -46.62
N GLN A 486 42.66 -26.30 -45.51
CA GLN A 486 41.18 -26.25 -45.35
C GLN A 486 40.80 -26.11 -43.86
N VAL A 487 40.29 -24.93 -43.47
CA VAL A 487 39.69 -24.71 -42.14
C VAL A 487 38.35 -25.42 -42.17
N ILE A 488 38.24 -26.60 -41.58
CA ILE A 488 36.95 -27.27 -41.33
C ILE A 488 36.48 -26.82 -39.95
N PRO A 489 35.47 -25.96 -39.86
CA PRO A 489 34.92 -25.58 -38.58
C PRO A 489 34.19 -26.79 -37.96
N GLN A 490 34.63 -27.21 -36.77
CA GLN A 490 33.86 -28.18 -35.98
C GLN A 490 32.86 -27.40 -35.08
N TYR A 491 31.59 -27.67 -35.31
CA TYR A 491 30.51 -27.14 -34.50
C TYR A 491 30.11 -28.19 -33.45
N ARG A 492 30.21 -27.79 -32.18
CA ARG A 492 29.65 -28.57 -31.08
C ARG A 492 28.52 -27.79 -30.48
N GLU A 493 27.31 -28.31 -30.56
CA GLU A 493 26.14 -27.78 -29.92
C GLU A 493 25.85 -28.60 -28.66
N THR A 494 25.77 -27.91 -27.52
CA THR A 494 25.38 -28.52 -26.24
C THR A 494 24.09 -27.87 -25.78
N GLN A 495 23.06 -28.68 -25.62
CA GLN A 495 21.77 -28.23 -25.05
C GLN A 495 21.75 -28.58 -23.57
N GLY A 496 21.39 -27.61 -22.76
CA GLY A 496 21.26 -27.75 -21.32
C GLY A 496 20.00 -27.03 -20.79
N HIS A 497 19.78 -27.16 -19.51
CA HIS A 497 18.73 -26.42 -18.83
C HIS A 497 19.37 -25.40 -17.89
N GLY A 498 18.76 -24.22 -17.80
CA GLY A 498 19.17 -23.13 -16.91
C GLY A 498 18.03 -22.70 -15.99
N ARG A 499 18.40 -22.03 -14.90
CA ARG A 499 17.45 -21.38 -13.99
C ARG A 499 17.30 -19.91 -14.37
N ARG A 500 16.06 -19.43 -14.44
CA ARG A 500 15.75 -18.02 -14.63
C ARG A 500 14.54 -17.64 -13.78
N LYS A 501 14.52 -16.43 -13.22
CA LYS A 501 13.29 -15.85 -12.67
C LYS A 501 12.27 -15.63 -13.79
N LEU A 502 10.98 -15.86 -13.52
CA LEU A 502 9.92 -15.52 -14.48
C LEU A 502 9.99 -14.03 -14.84
N LEU A 503 10.22 -13.17 -13.85
CA LEU A 503 10.56 -11.76 -14.02
C LEU A 503 11.88 -11.45 -13.30
N THR A 504 12.87 -10.95 -14.00
CA THR A 504 14.09 -10.42 -13.40
C THR A 504 13.82 -9.03 -12.80
N PRO A 505 14.63 -8.53 -11.83
CA PRO A 505 14.43 -7.22 -11.24
C PRO A 505 14.37 -6.08 -12.26
N ASP A 506 15.22 -6.14 -13.28
CA ASP A 506 15.26 -5.16 -14.36
C ASP A 506 14.00 -5.19 -15.25
N GLU A 507 13.38 -6.37 -15.44
CA GLU A 507 12.09 -6.49 -16.12
C GLU A 507 10.95 -5.92 -15.28
N VAL A 508 11.01 -6.06 -13.96
CA VAL A 508 10.04 -5.43 -13.05
C VAL A 508 10.17 -3.90 -13.08
N LEU A 509 11.40 -3.36 -13.07
CA LEU A 509 11.66 -1.92 -13.18
C LEU A 509 11.17 -1.33 -14.52
N ARG A 510 11.24 -2.12 -15.59
CA ARG A 510 10.79 -1.73 -16.94
C ARG A 510 9.34 -2.10 -17.25
N LEU A 511 8.53 -2.39 -16.24
CA LEU A 511 7.11 -2.68 -16.45
C LEU A 511 6.43 -1.50 -17.17
N PRO A 512 5.74 -1.74 -18.31
CA PRO A 512 5.03 -0.68 -19.04
C PRO A 512 4.05 0.09 -18.17
N PRO A 513 3.91 1.42 -18.36
CA PRO A 513 3.08 2.28 -17.49
C PRO A 513 1.61 1.89 -17.40
N ASN A 514 1.07 1.23 -18.43
CA ASN A 514 -0.31 0.75 -18.52
C ASN A 514 -0.49 -0.70 -18.01
N GLU A 515 0.58 -1.40 -17.69
CA GLU A 515 0.57 -2.75 -17.14
C GLU A 515 0.76 -2.76 -15.63
N MET A 516 0.33 -3.86 -15.00
CA MET A 516 0.52 -4.12 -13.58
C MET A 516 0.69 -5.61 -13.32
N LEU A 517 1.35 -5.95 -12.21
CA LEU A 517 1.48 -7.31 -11.74
C LEU A 517 0.55 -7.54 -10.56
N VAL A 518 -0.10 -8.67 -10.54
CA VAL A 518 -0.99 -9.11 -9.46
C VAL A 518 -0.44 -10.42 -8.89
N VAL A 519 -0.07 -10.38 -7.62
CA VAL A 519 0.37 -11.55 -6.86
C VAL A 519 -0.72 -11.90 -5.88
N ILE A 520 -1.19 -13.15 -5.93
CA ILE A 520 -2.23 -13.67 -5.04
C ILE A 520 -1.70 -14.93 -4.35
N ARG A 521 -2.03 -15.08 -3.09
CA ARG A 521 -1.63 -16.24 -2.31
C ARG A 521 -2.05 -17.55 -2.96
N GLY A 522 -1.08 -18.45 -3.18
CA GLY A 522 -1.32 -19.78 -3.72
C GLY A 522 -1.58 -19.84 -5.23
N GLN A 523 -1.33 -18.73 -5.95
CA GLN A 523 -1.58 -18.63 -7.39
C GLN A 523 -0.32 -18.21 -8.15
N ASN A 524 -0.26 -18.52 -9.43
CA ASN A 524 0.72 -17.98 -10.35
C ASN A 524 0.54 -16.48 -10.49
N ILE A 525 1.64 -15.76 -10.76
CA ILE A 525 1.60 -14.31 -10.98
C ILE A 525 0.78 -13.97 -12.22
N LEU A 526 0.02 -12.88 -12.14
CA LEU A 526 -0.85 -12.42 -13.20
C LEU A 526 -0.39 -11.03 -13.68
N LYS A 527 -0.32 -10.84 -15.00
CA LYS A 527 -0.07 -9.56 -15.64
C LYS A 527 -1.37 -9.03 -16.23
N LEU A 528 -1.77 -7.83 -15.79
CA LEU A 528 -2.99 -7.16 -16.21
C LEU A 528 -2.69 -5.78 -16.79
N MET A 529 -3.61 -5.28 -17.61
CA MET A 529 -3.68 -3.86 -17.96
C MET A 529 -4.39 -3.11 -16.82
N LYS A 530 -3.90 -1.92 -16.49
CA LYS A 530 -4.56 -1.02 -15.55
C LYS A 530 -5.92 -0.61 -16.08
N PHE A 531 -6.93 -0.60 -15.21
CA PHE A 531 -8.26 -0.12 -15.55
C PHE A 531 -8.48 1.27 -14.96
N ASP A 532 -8.54 2.28 -15.81
CA ASP A 532 -8.77 3.65 -15.38
C ASP A 532 -10.21 3.83 -14.90
N TYR A 533 -10.41 4.48 -13.75
CA TYR A 533 -11.72 4.73 -13.15
C TYR A 533 -12.68 5.51 -14.07
N THR A 534 -12.16 6.31 -15.01
CA THR A 534 -12.96 7.05 -15.97
C THR A 534 -13.79 6.16 -16.90
N ASN A 535 -13.38 4.89 -17.04
CA ASN A 535 -14.12 3.88 -17.78
C ASN A 535 -15.17 3.13 -16.92
N HIS A 536 -15.26 3.45 -15.64
CA HIS A 536 -16.26 2.88 -14.74
C HIS A 536 -17.58 3.66 -14.86
N PRO A 537 -18.77 3.00 -14.89
CA PRO A 537 -20.06 3.68 -15.05
C PRO A 537 -20.30 4.80 -14.02
N MET A 538 -19.92 4.60 -12.77
CA MET A 538 -20.10 5.61 -11.71
C MET A 538 -19.20 6.85 -11.87
N SER A 539 -18.22 6.83 -12.76
CA SER A 539 -17.36 8.00 -13.00
C SER A 539 -18.13 9.19 -13.57
N THR A 540 -19.23 8.93 -14.29
CA THR A 540 -20.10 9.98 -14.84
C THR A 540 -20.98 10.67 -13.79
N GLU A 541 -21.05 10.09 -12.58
CA GLU A 541 -21.83 10.62 -11.47
C GLU A 541 -20.99 11.46 -10.50
N LEU A 542 -19.71 11.58 -10.74
CA LEU A 542 -18.80 12.38 -9.91
C LEU A 542 -19.10 13.87 -10.05
N ILE A 543 -19.25 14.53 -8.92
CA ILE A 543 -19.41 15.98 -8.80
C ILE A 543 -18.28 16.47 -7.91
N PRO A 544 -17.24 17.11 -8.47
CA PRO A 544 -16.12 17.60 -7.67
C PRO A 544 -16.57 18.73 -6.72
N VAL A 545 -16.16 18.65 -5.47
CA VAL A 545 -16.37 19.68 -4.45
C VAL A 545 -15.07 19.99 -3.73
N SER A 546 -14.91 21.25 -3.33
CA SER A 546 -13.71 21.66 -2.60
C SER A 546 -13.80 21.23 -1.14
N ILE A 547 -12.67 20.81 -0.56
CA ILE A 547 -12.57 20.58 0.89
C ILE A 547 -12.83 21.87 1.70
N TYR A 548 -12.53 23.02 1.13
CA TYR A 548 -12.74 24.34 1.75
C TYR A 548 -14.24 24.72 1.83
N ASP A 549 -15.09 24.04 1.06
CA ASP A 549 -16.56 24.21 1.14
C ASP A 549 -17.18 23.31 2.23
N TYR A 550 -16.36 22.41 2.82
CA TYR A 550 -16.84 21.54 3.89
C TYR A 550 -17.08 22.37 5.16
N ASN A 551 -18.32 22.40 5.58
CA ASN A 551 -18.72 23.05 6.84
C ASN A 551 -19.16 21.98 7.84
N PRO A 552 -18.31 21.61 8.81
CA PRO A 552 -18.71 20.72 9.88
C PRO A 552 -19.87 21.39 10.63
N GLY A 553 -20.95 20.66 10.90
CA GLY A 553 -22.13 21.20 11.57
C GLY A 553 -21.74 22.04 12.80
N SER A 554 -22.20 23.26 12.84
CA SER A 554 -21.76 24.43 13.63
C SER A 554 -21.94 24.33 15.15
N GLN A 555 -21.80 23.17 15.77
CA GLN A 555 -22.26 22.94 17.14
C GLN A 555 -21.21 22.94 18.26
N TYR A 556 -19.92 23.04 17.95
CA TYR A 556 -18.92 23.09 19.00
C TYR A 556 -18.29 24.50 19.11
N GLN A 557 -18.76 25.28 20.07
CA GLN A 557 -18.07 26.49 20.55
C GLN A 557 -17.18 26.07 21.72
N MET A 558 -15.87 26.35 21.64
CA MET A 558 -14.97 26.14 22.78
C MET A 558 -15.50 26.89 24.00
N PRO A 559 -15.62 26.25 25.18
CA PRO A 559 -15.91 26.98 26.41
C PRO A 559 -14.76 27.98 26.65
N ILE A 560 -15.11 29.25 26.76
CA ILE A 560 -14.14 30.31 27.08
C ILE A 560 -13.78 30.10 28.56
N THR A 561 -12.55 29.64 28.82
CA THR A 561 -12.03 29.57 30.19
C THR A 561 -11.93 30.97 30.77
N GLU A 562 -12.22 31.14 32.06
CA GLU A 562 -12.19 32.46 32.77
C GLU A 562 -10.87 33.21 32.63
N SER A 563 -9.76 32.52 32.37
CA SER A 563 -8.46 33.13 32.04
C SER A 563 -8.47 33.88 30.70
N GLN A 564 -9.30 33.52 29.73
CA GLN A 564 -9.46 34.24 28.46
C GLN A 564 -10.47 35.42 28.59
N ALA A 565 -11.47 35.30 29.49
CA ALA A 565 -12.35 36.41 29.82
C ALA A 565 -11.55 37.58 30.44
N SER A 566 -10.57 37.29 31.29
CA SER A 566 -9.67 38.29 31.88
C SER A 566 -8.78 38.98 30.84
N ALA A 567 -8.28 38.22 29.83
CA ALA A 567 -7.45 38.77 28.76
C ALA A 567 -8.24 39.67 27.78
N ASN A 568 -9.54 39.38 27.57
CA ASN A 568 -10.42 40.22 26.75
C ASN A 568 -10.87 41.51 27.48
N ASN A 569 -10.96 41.50 28.81
CA ASN A 569 -11.24 42.70 29.60
C ASN A 569 -10.08 43.68 29.64
N TYR A 570 -8.82 43.23 29.45
CA TYR A 570 -7.65 44.14 29.32
C TYR A 570 -7.53 44.78 27.92
N LYS A 571 -8.25 44.34 26.92
CA LYS A 571 -8.26 44.94 25.57
C LYS A 571 -9.24 46.10 25.40
N ASN A 572 -10.11 46.34 26.35
CA ASN A 572 -11.13 47.41 26.32
C ASN A 572 -10.84 48.57 27.30
N GLN A 573 -9.65 48.63 27.92
CA GLN A 573 -9.20 49.81 28.64
C GLN A 573 -8.22 50.59 27.76
N ASP A 574 -8.64 51.79 27.44
CA ASP A 574 -8.01 52.86 26.71
C ASP A 574 -6.49 52.72 26.42
N LEU A 575 -6.16 52.42 25.17
CA LEU A 575 -4.84 52.65 24.62
C LEU A 575 -4.74 54.14 24.25
N PRO A 576 -3.70 54.90 24.74
CA PRO A 576 -3.46 56.24 24.26
C PRO A 576 -3.12 56.24 22.77
N GLU A 577 -3.60 57.27 22.07
CA GLU A 577 -3.42 57.48 20.63
C GLU A 577 -1.97 57.26 20.18
N LYS A 578 -1.77 56.48 19.15
CA LYS A 578 -0.47 56.24 18.53
C LYS A 578 0.05 57.52 17.87
N GLU A 579 1.19 58.00 18.30
CA GLU A 579 1.97 58.96 17.54
C GLU A 579 2.33 58.44 16.14
N PRO A 580 2.36 59.29 15.12
CA PRO A 580 2.55 58.88 13.73
C PRO A 580 3.95 58.30 13.46
N ALA A 581 4.02 57.32 12.61
CA ALA A 581 5.17 56.47 12.25
C ALA A 581 6.41 57.22 11.67
N SER A 582 6.48 58.56 11.73
CA SER A 582 7.61 59.35 11.28
C SER A 582 8.82 59.39 12.25
N ALA A 583 8.63 59.01 13.53
CA ALA A 583 9.71 59.03 14.51
C ALA A 583 10.64 57.80 14.48
N ILE A 584 10.19 56.66 13.93
CA ILE A 584 10.99 55.43 13.89
C ILE A 584 12.04 55.46 12.76
N PHE A 585 11.77 56.19 11.67
CA PHE A 585 12.72 56.32 10.55
C PHE A 585 13.91 57.23 10.80
N SER A 586 13.81 58.17 11.73
CA SER A 586 14.92 59.07 12.09
C SER A 586 16.00 58.38 12.93
N TYR A 587 15.63 57.41 13.77
CA TYR A 587 16.59 56.68 14.63
C TYR A 587 17.43 55.63 13.86
N ALA A 588 16.88 55.07 12.80
CA ALA A 588 17.61 54.13 11.95
C ALA A 588 18.62 54.84 11.03
N LYS A 589 18.33 56.07 10.61
CA LYS A 589 19.21 56.88 9.73
C LYS A 589 20.43 57.43 10.48
N ALA A 590 20.28 57.82 11.74
CA ALA A 590 21.38 58.29 12.59
C ALA A 590 22.39 57.17 12.95
N ARG A 591 21.99 55.92 12.94
CA ARG A 591 22.86 54.79 13.25
C ARG A 591 23.66 54.28 12.04
N MET A 592 23.25 54.59 10.80
CA MET A 592 23.97 54.27 9.57
C MET A 592 25.01 55.34 9.17
N GLU A 593 24.88 56.58 9.64
CA GLU A 593 25.84 57.66 9.36
C GLU A 593 26.99 57.69 10.36
N GLY A 594 26.90 57.04 11.52
CA GLY A 594 27.96 57.00 12.55
C GLY A 594 29.02 55.92 12.38
N SER A 595 28.96 55.09 11.34
CA SER A 595 29.85 53.92 11.12
C SER A 595 30.89 54.08 10.01
N LYS A 596 31.21 55.33 9.65
CA LYS A 596 32.32 55.60 8.72
C LYS A 596 33.34 56.52 9.39
N ASN A 597 34.10 56.00 10.31
CA ASN A 597 35.41 56.55 10.73
C ASN A 597 35.97 55.72 11.87
N THR A 598 36.75 54.71 11.55
CA THR A 598 37.88 54.26 12.36
C THR A 598 38.96 53.73 11.42
N PRO A 599 40.21 54.15 11.59
CA PRO A 599 41.31 53.81 10.71
C PRO A 599 41.92 52.43 11.05
N ASP A 600 42.60 51.91 10.07
CA ASP A 600 43.44 50.71 10.11
C ASP A 600 44.36 50.61 11.32
N PHE A 601 44.38 49.47 11.97
CA PHE A 601 45.59 48.83 12.48
C PHE A 601 45.36 47.31 12.48
#